data_d694ac0c1d001e18e1ec1f585e912f7a
#
_entry.id   d694ac0c1d001e18e1ec1f585e912f7a
#
_cell.length_a   1.000
_cell.length_b   1.000
_cell.length_c   1.000
_cell.angle_alpha   90.00
_cell.angle_beta   90.00
_cell.angle_gamma   90.00
#
_symmetry.space_group_name_H-M   'P 1'
#
loop_
_entity.id
_entity.type
_entity.pdbx_description
1 polymer ?
#
loop_
_entity_poly.entity_id
_entity_poly.type
_entity_poly.pdbx_seq_one_letter_code
_entity_poly.pdbx_strand_id
1 'polypeptide(L)'
;MNLRLKAGIVAALCTSFALVACGGSDNGSPPPNAIAGAQHVLLVSIDGLHQQDLANCIAAKTCPSIAALANNGVTYSNAFTPGLSDSFPGLAALLTGGSPKSAGLFYDVSYDRTLFAPADTQCTGAQGWNVVFDETTGIDAMNGGDLTHLDGGGAFNPQAIPNAKVNGVCTPVFPHNYLKTNTVFEVVKQQMANARTAWADKHAWGYDWVNGPSGKGVDDLARTEINSIDPATNTDYTDVYTHTETFDNFHVQAILNQIDGKDSTGKTSVGVPTVFGTNFQTLSVAQKAPNADGGGYTDAQFTPGPQVAAAIAYADGAIGKMVAELKAKSLFSSTVVIVTSKHGQSPADHTKLVKNGDTLAALLEASNFLDSKGNIGQAATKSGRLNDGSGLVGTGFVQDDDVGLIWLRDQSQMASAVATLQANLGCTATGICADGSQASILSGAALAAKFGDPAQGRTPDIIVQPNPGVIYTSSKAKDAEHGGNAPDDSHLGLLVAYPGLQAATNATTVSTTQVAPTILKSLKLDPNALQSVAAEGTQVLPGLGF
;
A
#
# COMPACT_ATOMS: atom_id res chain seq x y z
N MET A 1 -63.66 55.92 16.35
CA MET A 1 -64.67 55.16 17.11
C MET A 1 -63.93 54.25 18.05
N ASN A 2 -64.12 54.54 19.32
CA ASN A 2 -63.50 53.97 20.49
C ASN A 2 -63.60 52.43 20.59
N LEU A 3 -62.64 51.72 21.15
CA LEU A 3 -62.79 51.07 22.45
C LEU A 3 -61.47 50.58 23.02
N ARG A 4 -61.31 50.97 24.25
CA ARG A 4 -60.32 50.72 25.28
C ARG A 4 -60.23 49.24 25.68
N LEU A 5 -58.96 48.73 25.92
CA LEU A 5 -58.39 48.57 27.28
C LEU A 5 -58.87 47.36 28.10
N LYS A 6 -57.97 46.48 28.46
CA LYS A 6 -57.69 46.21 29.90
C LYS A 6 -56.42 45.39 30.07
N ALA A 7 -55.51 45.91 30.86
CA ALA A 7 -54.34 45.26 31.39
C ALA A 7 -54.73 44.27 32.51
N GLY A 8 -54.08 43.14 32.55
CA GLY A 8 -54.12 42.20 33.67
C GLY A 8 -52.69 41.83 34.07
N ILE A 9 -52.26 42.31 35.20
CA ILE A 9 -51.00 41.99 35.88
C ILE A 9 -51.18 40.61 36.52
N VAL A 10 -50.32 39.66 36.17
CA VAL A 10 -50.16 38.41 36.93
C VAL A 10 -48.70 38.38 37.43
N ALA A 11 -48.61 38.44 38.77
CA ALA A 11 -47.37 38.31 39.51
C ALA A 11 -46.87 36.86 39.42
N ALA A 12 -45.63 36.65 38.86
CA ALA A 12 -44.96 35.37 38.92
C ALA A 12 -44.06 35.28 40.14
N LEU A 13 -44.39 34.33 41.02
CA LEU A 13 -43.53 33.91 42.13
C LEU A 13 -42.28 33.26 41.59
N CYS A 14 -41.10 33.80 41.87
CA CYS A 14 -39.82 33.14 41.70
C CYS A 14 -39.60 32.12 42.81
N THR A 15 -39.71 30.84 42.49
CA THR A 15 -39.21 29.77 43.34
C THR A 15 -37.79 29.40 42.84
N SER A 16 -36.80 29.73 43.63
CA SER A 16 -35.40 29.37 43.43
C SER A 16 -35.20 27.88 43.69
N PHE A 17 -35.00 27.09 42.64
CA PHE A 17 -34.49 25.73 42.78
C PHE A 17 -32.97 25.78 42.84
N ALA A 18 -32.39 25.45 43.98
CA ALA A 18 -30.98 25.18 44.13
C ALA A 18 -30.66 23.85 43.43
N LEU A 19 -29.98 23.88 42.29
CA LEU A 19 -29.36 22.72 41.70
C LEU A 19 -28.12 22.33 42.53
N VAL A 20 -28.26 21.28 43.32
CA VAL A 20 -27.13 20.57 43.89
C VAL A 20 -26.43 19.83 42.72
N ALA A 21 -25.31 20.36 42.28
CA ALA A 21 -24.41 19.64 41.36
C ALA A 21 -23.74 18.49 42.14
N CYS A 22 -24.31 17.29 42.07
CA CYS A 22 -23.57 16.08 42.39
C CYS A 22 -22.56 15.85 41.27
N GLY A 23 -21.27 16.15 41.52
CA GLY A 23 -20.16 15.69 40.71
C GLY A 23 -20.06 14.17 40.86
N GLY A 24 -20.78 13.44 40.04
CA GLY A 24 -20.52 12.04 39.78
C GLY A 24 -19.36 11.95 38.78
N SER A 25 -18.23 11.42 39.21
CA SER A 25 -17.25 10.89 38.28
C SER A 25 -17.91 9.71 37.59
N ASP A 26 -18.42 9.94 36.38
CA ASP A 26 -18.86 8.87 35.50
C ASP A 26 -17.62 8.03 35.08
N ASN A 27 -17.29 7.05 35.91
CA ASN A 27 -16.56 5.87 35.51
C ASN A 27 -17.50 4.95 34.69
N GLY A 28 -18.20 5.52 33.72
CA GLY A 28 -18.98 4.75 32.78
C GLY A 28 -18.03 3.89 31.97
N SER A 29 -18.22 2.56 32.00
CA SER A 29 -17.58 1.69 31.04
C SER A 29 -17.83 2.24 29.64
N PRO A 30 -16.82 2.28 28.75
CA PRO A 30 -17.03 2.75 27.38
C PRO A 30 -18.18 1.99 26.73
N PRO A 31 -18.94 2.63 25.83
CA PRO A 31 -20.06 1.96 25.18
C PRO A 31 -19.56 0.68 24.49
N PRO A 32 -20.34 -0.40 24.52
CA PRO A 32 -20.03 -1.58 23.73
C PRO A 32 -19.93 -1.14 22.26
N ASN A 33 -18.82 -1.40 21.59
CA ASN A 33 -18.36 -0.97 20.26
C ASN A 33 -17.36 0.20 20.25
N ALA A 34 -16.60 0.41 21.30
CA ALA A 34 -15.56 1.43 21.30
C ALA A 34 -14.17 0.82 21.45
N ILE A 35 -13.21 1.30 20.67
CA ILE A 35 -11.80 1.06 20.92
C ILE A 35 -11.38 1.98 22.06
N ALA A 36 -11.23 1.41 23.25
CA ALA A 36 -10.85 2.15 24.44
C ALA A 36 -9.63 1.53 25.11
N GLY A 37 -8.56 2.32 25.29
CA GLY A 37 -7.37 1.88 26.00
C GLY A 37 -6.40 1.04 25.18
N ALA A 38 -6.41 1.14 23.85
CA ALA A 38 -5.40 0.54 23.02
C ALA A 38 -4.00 1.10 23.35
N GLN A 39 -3.04 0.19 23.50
CA GLN A 39 -1.64 0.51 23.72
C GLN A 39 -0.77 0.07 22.57
N HIS A 40 -1.27 -0.88 21.79
CA HIS A 40 -0.58 -1.45 20.66
C HIS A 40 -1.50 -1.54 19.44
N VAL A 41 -0.93 -1.44 18.26
CA VAL A 41 -1.60 -1.73 16.98
C VAL A 41 -0.73 -2.68 16.17
N LEU A 42 -1.29 -3.82 15.80
CA LEU A 42 -0.72 -4.77 14.86
C LEU A 42 -1.43 -4.63 13.52
N LEU A 43 -0.71 -4.16 12.50
CA LEU A 43 -1.19 -4.05 11.12
C LEU A 43 -0.65 -5.23 10.31
N VAL A 44 -1.53 -6.06 9.79
CA VAL A 44 -1.19 -7.17 8.88
C VAL A 44 -1.76 -6.86 7.50
N SER A 45 -0.88 -6.64 6.54
CA SER A 45 -1.22 -6.56 5.13
C SER A 45 -1.00 -7.91 4.46
N ILE A 46 -1.88 -8.29 3.53
CA ILE A 46 -1.78 -9.52 2.73
C ILE A 46 -1.93 -9.09 1.28
N ASP A 47 -0.83 -9.07 0.52
CA ASP A 47 -0.87 -8.66 -0.88
C ASP A 47 -1.83 -9.53 -1.68
N GLY A 48 -2.71 -8.89 -2.43
CA GLY A 48 -3.74 -9.55 -3.22
C GLY A 48 -5.04 -9.90 -2.47
N LEU A 49 -5.19 -9.61 -1.17
CA LEU A 49 -6.41 -9.96 -0.43
C LEU A 49 -7.61 -9.10 -0.87
N HIS A 50 -8.47 -9.66 -1.69
CA HIS A 50 -9.73 -9.03 -2.07
C HIS A 50 -10.75 -9.06 -0.93
N GLN A 51 -11.71 -8.17 -0.99
CA GLN A 51 -12.86 -8.21 -0.08
C GLN A 51 -13.61 -9.54 -0.19
N GLN A 52 -13.74 -10.06 -1.41
CA GLN A 52 -14.43 -11.33 -1.66
C GLN A 52 -13.70 -12.53 -1.08
N ASP A 53 -12.35 -12.55 -1.08
CA ASP A 53 -11.56 -13.59 -0.42
C ASP A 53 -11.85 -13.63 1.07
N LEU A 54 -11.85 -12.46 1.71
CA LEU A 54 -12.15 -12.31 3.13
C LEU A 54 -13.58 -12.79 3.44
N ALA A 55 -14.55 -12.38 2.65
CA ALA A 55 -15.95 -12.79 2.82
C ALA A 55 -16.14 -14.30 2.61
N ASN A 56 -15.58 -14.83 1.52
CA ASN A 56 -15.69 -16.25 1.17
C ASN A 56 -15.04 -17.14 2.24
N CYS A 57 -13.82 -16.82 2.69
CA CYS A 57 -13.13 -17.67 3.67
C CYS A 57 -13.82 -17.66 5.03
N ILE A 58 -14.38 -16.53 5.48
CA ILE A 58 -15.16 -16.45 6.72
C ILE A 58 -16.46 -17.28 6.58
N ALA A 59 -17.20 -17.12 5.49
CA ALA A 59 -18.44 -17.85 5.24
C ALA A 59 -18.21 -19.36 5.13
N ALA A 60 -17.16 -19.77 4.44
CA ALA A 60 -16.78 -21.19 4.28
C ALA A 60 -16.07 -21.76 5.52
N LYS A 61 -15.72 -20.94 6.51
CA LYS A 61 -14.95 -21.31 7.73
C LYS A 61 -13.56 -21.88 7.43
N THR A 62 -12.94 -21.44 6.35
CA THR A 62 -11.59 -21.87 5.95
C THR A 62 -10.50 -20.98 6.53
N CYS A 63 -10.86 -19.82 7.12
CA CYS A 63 -9.95 -18.91 7.83
C CYS A 63 -10.42 -18.68 9.29
N PRO A 64 -10.28 -19.67 10.19
CA PRO A 64 -10.83 -19.63 11.55
C PRO A 64 -10.24 -18.53 12.42
N SER A 65 -8.97 -18.16 12.24
CA SER A 65 -8.31 -17.10 13.03
C SER A 65 -8.84 -15.73 12.65
N ILE A 66 -8.96 -15.44 11.36
CA ILE A 66 -9.55 -14.20 10.83
C ILE A 66 -11.03 -14.12 11.21
N ALA A 67 -11.78 -15.23 11.11
CA ALA A 67 -13.17 -15.28 11.54
C ALA A 67 -13.32 -15.01 13.05
N ALA A 68 -12.39 -15.50 13.88
CA ALA A 68 -12.38 -15.20 15.30
C ALA A 68 -12.10 -13.72 15.60
N LEU A 69 -11.26 -13.07 14.82
CA LEU A 69 -11.06 -11.62 14.88
C LEU A 69 -12.32 -10.87 14.46
N ALA A 70 -12.99 -11.27 13.39
CA ALA A 70 -14.23 -10.68 12.91
C ALA A 70 -15.37 -10.74 13.95
N ASN A 71 -15.39 -11.76 14.80
CA ASN A 71 -16.34 -11.87 15.91
C ASN A 71 -16.12 -10.81 17.03
N ASN A 72 -14.99 -10.12 17.02
CA ASN A 72 -14.65 -9.01 17.92
C ASN A 72 -14.17 -7.81 17.10
N GLY A 73 -14.83 -7.52 15.98
CA GLY A 73 -14.35 -6.51 15.05
C GLY A 73 -15.38 -6.03 14.07
N VAL A 74 -14.99 -5.04 13.29
CA VAL A 74 -15.74 -4.47 12.17
C VAL A 74 -15.09 -4.88 10.87
N THR A 75 -15.82 -5.60 10.03
CA THR A 75 -15.42 -5.95 8.66
C THR A 75 -16.02 -4.92 7.71
N TYR A 76 -15.21 -4.36 6.81
CA TYR A 76 -15.67 -3.37 5.82
C TYR A 76 -15.90 -4.08 4.49
N SER A 77 -17.17 -4.14 4.06
CA SER A 77 -17.52 -4.80 2.80
C SER A 77 -17.33 -3.92 1.57
N ASN A 78 -16.86 -2.68 1.75
CA ASN A 78 -16.75 -1.71 0.67
C ASN A 78 -15.49 -0.84 0.83
N ALA A 79 -14.34 -1.52 1.00
CA ALA A 79 -13.03 -0.89 1.19
C ALA A 79 -12.22 -0.89 -0.11
N PHE A 80 -11.64 0.27 -0.46
CA PHE A 80 -10.91 0.45 -1.71
C PHE A 80 -9.54 1.08 -1.51
N THR A 81 -8.61 0.81 -2.45
CA THR A 81 -7.38 1.60 -2.58
C THR A 81 -7.71 3.03 -3.03
N PRO A 82 -6.84 4.02 -2.76
CA PRO A 82 -7.08 5.41 -3.18
C PRO A 82 -6.74 5.68 -4.66
N GLY A 83 -6.48 4.67 -5.46
CA GLY A 83 -6.12 4.84 -6.86
C GLY A 83 -5.30 3.69 -7.39
N LEU A 84 -4.02 3.86 -7.57
CA LEU A 84 -3.15 2.81 -8.11
C LEU A 84 -2.99 1.65 -7.09
N SER A 85 -3.20 0.44 -7.56
CA SER A 85 -3.20 -0.80 -6.76
C SER A 85 -1.85 -1.49 -6.77
N ASP A 86 -0.80 -0.74 -6.53
CA ASP A 86 0.56 -1.27 -6.38
C ASP A 86 1.00 -1.28 -4.91
N SER A 87 2.00 -2.09 -4.61
CA SER A 87 2.52 -2.29 -3.25
C SER A 87 3.00 -1.00 -2.58
N PHE A 88 3.61 -0.07 -3.34
CA PHE A 88 4.16 1.17 -2.80
C PHE A 88 3.08 2.20 -2.49
N PRO A 89 2.24 2.64 -3.45
CA PRO A 89 1.14 3.55 -3.14
C PRO A 89 0.12 2.94 -2.18
N GLY A 90 -0.12 1.62 -2.26
CA GLY A 90 -1.04 0.92 -1.36
C GLY A 90 -0.56 0.94 0.09
N LEU A 91 0.71 0.62 0.35
CA LEU A 91 1.26 0.73 1.70
C LEU A 91 1.38 2.19 2.15
N ALA A 92 1.72 3.12 1.24
CA ALA A 92 1.74 4.54 1.57
C ALA A 92 0.37 5.02 2.06
N ALA A 93 -0.72 4.57 1.43
CA ALA A 93 -2.07 4.84 1.91
C ALA A 93 -2.30 4.35 3.33
N LEU A 94 -1.88 3.12 3.65
CA LEU A 94 -2.00 2.50 4.98
C LEU A 94 -1.17 3.23 6.06
N LEU A 95 -0.03 3.82 5.70
CA LEU A 95 0.91 4.39 6.66
C LEU A 95 0.90 5.92 6.74
N THR A 96 0.47 6.62 5.68
CA THR A 96 0.44 8.10 5.66
C THR A 96 -0.98 8.67 5.75
N GLY A 97 -1.99 7.87 5.45
CA GLY A 97 -3.37 8.31 5.34
C GLY A 97 -3.68 9.13 4.08
N GLY A 98 -2.80 9.11 3.08
CA GLY A 98 -2.92 9.85 1.83
C GLY A 98 -2.93 8.99 0.58
N SER A 99 -3.39 9.58 -0.50
CA SER A 99 -3.32 9.04 -1.85
C SER A 99 -1.93 9.26 -2.48
N PRO A 100 -1.64 8.69 -3.66
CA PRO A 100 -0.41 9.01 -4.41
C PRO A 100 -0.17 10.49 -4.62
N LYS A 101 -1.24 11.31 -4.67
CA LYS A 101 -1.18 12.76 -4.83
C LYS A 101 -0.43 13.45 -3.69
N SER A 102 -0.73 13.11 -2.45
CA SER A 102 -0.08 13.71 -1.28
C SER A 102 1.21 12.97 -0.89
N ALA A 103 1.20 11.65 -0.93
CA ALA A 103 2.36 10.83 -0.56
C ALA A 103 3.51 10.93 -1.57
N GLY A 104 3.20 11.11 -2.86
CA GLY A 104 4.18 11.23 -3.95
C GLY A 104 4.79 9.91 -4.39
N LEU A 105 4.21 8.78 -4.02
CA LEU A 105 4.56 7.44 -4.47
C LEU A 105 3.48 6.94 -5.43
N PHE A 106 3.88 6.60 -6.66
CA PHE A 106 2.95 6.18 -7.71
C PHE A 106 3.06 4.68 -8.01
N TYR A 107 4.26 4.13 -7.91
CA TYR A 107 4.57 2.72 -8.18
C TYR A 107 5.91 2.36 -7.54
N ASP A 108 6.25 1.06 -7.46
CA ASP A 108 7.58 0.58 -7.04
C ASP A 108 8.67 1.00 -8.05
N VAL A 109 8.33 1.02 -9.33
CA VAL A 109 9.16 1.58 -10.41
C VAL A 109 8.43 2.76 -11.04
N SER A 110 9.04 3.92 -11.02
CA SER A 110 8.45 5.17 -11.53
C SER A 110 9.51 6.08 -12.13
N TYR A 111 9.11 7.30 -12.54
CA TYR A 111 10.00 8.27 -13.13
C TYR A 111 9.81 9.64 -12.51
N ASP A 112 10.90 10.35 -12.26
CA ASP A 112 10.84 11.73 -11.75
C ASP A 112 11.71 12.66 -12.60
N ARG A 113 11.06 13.61 -13.24
CA ARG A 113 11.69 14.61 -14.12
C ARG A 113 12.61 15.56 -13.41
N THR A 114 12.57 15.64 -12.09
CA THR A 114 13.35 16.58 -11.28
C THR A 114 14.66 15.97 -10.79
N LEU A 115 14.85 14.66 -10.94
CA LEU A 115 16.01 13.95 -10.45
C LEU A 115 17.14 13.91 -11.47
N PHE A 116 18.34 13.81 -10.96
CA PHE A 116 19.58 13.59 -11.70
C PHE A 116 20.04 12.14 -11.53
N ALA A 117 20.75 11.62 -12.52
CA ALA A 117 21.32 10.29 -12.45
C ALA A 117 22.19 10.11 -11.18
N PRO A 118 22.28 8.88 -10.64
CA PRO A 118 23.16 8.59 -9.49
C PRO A 118 24.61 9.03 -9.69
N ALA A 119 25.14 8.90 -10.91
CA ALA A 119 26.50 9.30 -11.25
C ALA A 119 26.70 10.83 -11.31
N ASP A 120 25.63 11.63 -11.45
CA ASP A 120 25.72 13.10 -11.45
C ASP A 120 25.67 13.66 -10.03
N THR A 121 26.79 13.52 -9.32
CA THR A 121 26.93 13.99 -7.92
C THR A 121 27.05 15.52 -7.78
N GLN A 122 27.02 16.26 -8.89
CA GLN A 122 27.05 17.72 -8.91
C GLN A 122 25.71 18.34 -9.31
N CYS A 123 24.75 17.53 -9.78
CA CYS A 123 23.45 17.96 -10.28
C CYS A 123 23.57 19.06 -11.36
N THR A 124 24.46 18.85 -12.33
CA THR A 124 24.75 19.79 -13.42
C THR A 124 24.34 19.26 -14.78
N GLY A 125 24.07 17.98 -14.89
CA GLY A 125 23.60 17.32 -16.11
C GLY A 125 22.12 17.52 -16.38
N ALA A 126 21.59 16.73 -17.31
CA ALA A 126 20.17 16.70 -17.60
C ALA A 126 19.38 16.02 -16.48
N GLN A 127 18.13 16.42 -16.32
CA GLN A 127 17.19 15.84 -15.36
C GLN A 127 16.29 14.79 -16.01
N GLY A 128 15.62 14.01 -15.18
CA GLY A 128 14.71 12.94 -15.54
C GLY A 128 15.36 11.57 -15.33
N TRP A 129 15.00 10.91 -14.24
CA TRP A 129 15.58 9.62 -13.87
C TRP A 129 14.53 8.66 -13.34
N ASN A 130 14.77 7.38 -13.56
CA ASN A 130 13.92 6.32 -13.01
C ASN A 130 14.12 6.23 -11.49
N VAL A 131 13.01 6.02 -10.79
CA VAL A 131 12.97 5.76 -9.35
C VAL A 131 12.57 4.31 -9.17
N VAL A 132 13.50 3.50 -8.69
CA VAL A 132 13.32 2.05 -8.55
C VAL A 132 13.58 1.67 -7.10
N PHE A 133 12.54 1.24 -6.40
CA PHE A 133 12.59 0.90 -4.98
C PHE A 133 12.27 -0.58 -4.72
N ASP A 134 12.63 -1.42 -5.66
CA ASP A 134 12.50 -2.87 -5.60
C ASP A 134 13.82 -3.55 -5.13
N GLU A 135 14.04 -4.79 -5.57
CA GLU A 135 15.23 -5.59 -5.29
C GLU A 135 16.55 -4.93 -5.73
N THR A 136 16.52 -3.96 -6.64
CA THR A 136 17.74 -3.29 -7.13
C THR A 136 18.28 -2.26 -6.16
N THR A 137 17.50 -1.89 -5.16
CA THR A 137 17.86 -0.88 -4.15
C THR A 137 18.92 -1.39 -3.16
N GLY A 138 19.03 -2.71 -2.96
CA GLY A 138 20.09 -3.33 -2.16
C GLY A 138 21.42 -3.43 -2.88
N ILE A 139 22.54 -3.40 -2.12
CA ILE A 139 23.90 -3.41 -2.69
C ILE A 139 24.22 -4.71 -3.47
N ASP A 140 23.59 -5.82 -3.13
CA ASP A 140 23.77 -7.08 -3.85
C ASP A 140 23.45 -6.96 -5.35
N ALA A 141 22.50 -6.09 -5.71
CA ALA A 141 22.12 -5.85 -7.09
C ALA A 141 23.25 -5.25 -7.95
N MET A 142 24.25 -4.58 -7.35
CA MET A 142 25.41 -4.06 -8.08
C MET A 142 26.28 -5.15 -8.73
N ASN A 143 26.27 -6.34 -8.16
CA ASN A 143 27.14 -7.45 -8.56
C ASN A 143 26.49 -8.37 -9.59
N GLY A 144 25.53 -7.87 -10.37
CA GLY A 144 24.84 -8.62 -11.41
C GLY A 144 23.67 -9.47 -10.88
N GLY A 145 23.15 -9.09 -9.72
CA GLY A 145 22.00 -9.75 -9.11
C GLY A 145 22.37 -10.98 -8.30
N ASP A 146 23.53 -10.95 -7.64
CA ASP A 146 23.83 -11.94 -6.59
C ASP A 146 22.96 -11.67 -5.37
N LEU A 147 21.74 -12.19 -5.42
CA LEU A 147 20.73 -12.04 -4.37
C LEU A 147 20.87 -13.13 -3.29
N THR A 148 22.10 -13.48 -2.92
CA THR A 148 22.35 -14.54 -1.92
C THR A 148 22.15 -14.09 -0.49
N HIS A 149 22.08 -12.77 -0.25
CA HIS A 149 21.86 -12.23 1.09
C HIS A 149 20.40 -11.82 1.28
N LEU A 150 19.74 -12.42 2.25
CA LEU A 150 18.33 -12.13 2.58
C LEU A 150 18.10 -10.65 2.93
N ASP A 151 19.12 -9.93 3.40
CA ASP A 151 19.04 -8.50 3.72
C ASP A 151 19.44 -7.57 2.56
N GLY A 152 19.58 -8.10 1.35
CA GLY A 152 19.98 -7.33 0.17
C GLY A 152 21.42 -6.82 0.22
N GLY A 153 22.30 -7.48 1.02
CA GLY A 153 23.72 -7.17 1.13
C GLY A 153 24.06 -6.10 2.18
N GLY A 154 23.13 -5.72 3.02
CA GLY A 154 23.37 -4.90 4.21
C GLY A 154 23.56 -3.39 3.95
N ALA A 155 23.41 -2.89 2.71
CA ALA A 155 23.58 -1.48 2.35
C ALA A 155 22.76 -1.09 1.12
N PHE A 156 22.58 0.20 0.89
CA PHE A 156 22.03 0.74 -0.36
C PHE A 156 22.98 0.53 -1.54
N ASN A 157 22.40 0.20 -2.69
CA ASN A 157 23.07 0.27 -3.96
C ASN A 157 23.24 1.73 -4.41
N PRO A 158 24.45 2.32 -4.44
CA PRO A 158 24.63 3.71 -4.80
C PRO A 158 24.23 4.01 -6.25
N GLN A 159 24.17 3.01 -7.13
CA GLN A 159 23.72 3.17 -8.51
C GLN A 159 22.18 3.26 -8.64
N ALA A 160 21.45 2.84 -7.60
CA ALA A 160 19.99 2.97 -7.52
C ALA A 160 19.54 4.29 -6.87
N ILE A 161 20.44 5.05 -6.26
CA ILE A 161 20.10 6.27 -5.51
C ILE A 161 20.32 7.50 -6.39
N PRO A 162 19.27 8.12 -6.95
CA PRO A 162 19.37 9.33 -7.74
C PRO A 162 19.72 10.54 -6.86
N ASN A 163 20.05 11.65 -7.51
CA ASN A 163 20.34 12.91 -6.84
C ASN A 163 19.27 13.97 -7.11
N ALA A 164 19.09 14.90 -6.18
CA ALA A 164 18.27 16.08 -6.33
C ALA A 164 19.01 17.33 -5.86
N LYS A 165 18.64 18.47 -6.41
CA LYS A 165 19.17 19.77 -5.94
C LYS A 165 18.29 20.30 -4.81
N VAL A 166 18.73 20.13 -3.58
CA VAL A 166 18.04 20.58 -2.37
C VAL A 166 18.73 21.83 -1.84
N ASN A 167 18.04 22.97 -1.82
CA ASN A 167 18.60 24.26 -1.41
C ASN A 167 19.93 24.61 -2.12
N GLY A 168 20.04 24.25 -3.41
CA GLY A 168 21.23 24.49 -4.21
C GLY A 168 22.36 23.46 -4.06
N VAL A 169 22.21 22.48 -3.16
CA VAL A 169 23.18 21.41 -2.92
C VAL A 169 22.69 20.13 -3.59
N CYS A 170 23.58 19.45 -4.32
CA CYS A 170 23.28 18.13 -4.89
C CYS A 170 23.28 17.09 -3.78
N THR A 171 22.17 16.42 -3.59
CA THR A 171 21.90 15.54 -2.45
C THR A 171 21.33 14.21 -2.92
N PRO A 172 21.85 13.06 -2.47
CA PRO A 172 21.26 11.76 -2.73
C PRO A 172 19.82 11.67 -2.23
N VAL A 173 18.94 11.06 -3.00
CA VAL A 173 17.52 10.85 -2.67
C VAL A 173 17.32 9.39 -2.33
N PHE A 174 17.43 9.06 -1.05
CA PHE A 174 17.09 7.73 -0.54
C PHE A 174 15.58 7.51 -0.55
N PRO A 175 15.09 6.26 -0.48
CA PRO A 175 13.65 5.99 -0.50
C PRO A 175 12.87 6.78 0.56
N HIS A 176 13.37 6.91 1.79
CA HIS A 176 12.72 7.73 2.83
C HIS A 176 12.66 9.22 2.47
N ASN A 177 13.64 9.77 1.76
CA ASN A 177 13.61 11.17 1.31
C ASN A 177 12.67 11.39 0.12
N TYR A 178 12.29 10.32 -0.59
CA TYR A 178 11.39 10.40 -1.71
C TYR A 178 9.92 10.49 -1.28
N LEU A 179 9.55 9.93 -0.14
CA LEU A 179 8.21 10.11 0.43
C LEU A 179 7.98 11.58 0.80
N LYS A 180 6.85 12.17 0.36
CA LYS A 180 6.56 13.60 0.56
C LYS A 180 6.02 13.94 1.93
N THR A 181 5.39 12.98 2.62
CA THR A 181 4.64 13.21 3.87
C THR A 181 5.08 12.24 4.96
N ASN A 182 4.87 12.61 6.21
CA ASN A 182 5.21 11.78 7.34
C ASN A 182 4.34 10.50 7.43
N THR A 183 4.86 9.52 8.13
CA THR A 183 4.18 8.24 8.38
C THR A 183 3.58 8.18 9.79
N VAL A 184 2.67 7.24 9.99
CA VAL A 184 2.10 6.93 11.31
C VAL A 184 3.20 6.61 12.34
N PHE A 185 4.30 6.00 11.91
CA PHE A 185 5.44 5.70 12.78
C PHE A 185 6.12 6.95 13.31
N GLU A 186 6.37 7.94 12.44
CA GLU A 186 6.94 9.23 12.85
C GLU A 186 6.03 9.97 13.82
N VAL A 187 4.70 10.00 13.54
CA VAL A 187 3.72 10.67 14.40
C VAL A 187 3.66 10.00 15.79
N VAL A 188 3.64 8.67 15.84
CA VAL A 188 3.63 7.92 17.10
C VAL A 188 4.88 8.25 17.92
N LYS A 189 6.05 8.22 17.33
CA LYS A 189 7.32 8.56 18.02
C LYS A 189 7.37 10.03 18.48
N GLN A 190 6.76 10.93 17.71
CA GLN A 190 6.70 12.35 18.05
C GLN A 190 5.75 12.64 19.21
N GLN A 191 4.59 11.95 19.26
CA GLN A 191 3.53 12.26 20.23
C GLN A 191 3.56 11.36 21.47
N MET A 192 4.23 10.23 21.44
CA MET A 192 4.35 9.30 22.57
C MET A 192 5.80 9.13 23.00
N ALA A 193 6.12 9.59 24.20
CA ALA A 193 7.43 9.38 24.78
C ALA A 193 7.72 7.87 24.91
N ASN A 194 8.91 7.45 24.47
CA ASN A 194 9.38 6.06 24.48
C ASN A 194 8.56 5.08 23.64
N ALA A 195 7.67 5.55 22.75
CA ALA A 195 7.02 4.68 21.81
C ALA A 195 8.05 4.01 20.90
N ARG A 196 7.86 2.71 20.69
CA ARG A 196 8.65 1.92 19.76
C ARG A 196 7.81 1.53 18.56
N THR A 197 8.42 1.46 17.39
CA THR A 197 7.76 1.15 16.12
C THR A 197 8.53 0.06 15.38
N ALA A 198 7.83 -0.79 14.63
CA ALA A 198 8.46 -1.86 13.87
C ALA A 198 7.68 -2.17 12.60
N TRP A 199 8.39 -2.62 11.55
CA TRP A 199 7.80 -3.04 10.29
C TRP A 199 8.63 -4.14 9.63
N ALA A 200 7.97 -5.05 8.90
CA ALA A 200 8.60 -6.09 8.09
C ALA A 200 7.93 -6.17 6.72
N ASP A 201 8.70 -6.10 5.63
CA ASP A 201 8.20 -6.15 4.26
C ASP A 201 9.25 -6.73 3.30
N LYS A 202 8.89 -6.87 2.01
CA LYS A 202 9.51 -7.72 1.00
C LYS A 202 10.78 -7.20 0.33
N HIS A 203 11.05 -5.90 0.32
CA HIS A 203 12.26 -5.32 -0.29
C HIS A 203 13.12 -4.63 0.76
N ALA A 204 14.22 -5.26 1.12
CA ALA A 204 15.07 -4.89 2.26
C ALA A 204 15.43 -3.40 2.32
N TRP A 205 15.77 -2.79 1.18
CA TRP A 205 16.21 -1.39 1.09
C TRP A 205 15.20 -0.51 0.39
N GLY A 206 14.39 -1.06 -0.49
CA GLY A 206 13.33 -0.34 -1.19
C GLY A 206 12.29 0.23 -0.21
N TYR A 207 11.88 -0.56 0.78
CA TYR A 207 10.91 -0.14 1.81
C TYR A 207 11.50 0.76 2.91
N ASP A 208 12.73 1.25 2.74
CA ASP A 208 13.28 2.25 3.66
C ASP A 208 12.39 3.50 3.80
N TRP A 209 11.56 3.80 2.80
CA TRP A 209 10.62 4.94 2.85
C TRP A 209 9.57 4.84 3.96
N VAL A 210 9.29 3.66 4.53
CA VAL A 210 8.37 3.51 5.68
C VAL A 210 8.85 4.28 6.92
N ASN A 211 10.17 4.58 6.98
CA ASN A 211 10.76 5.43 7.99
C ASN A 211 10.25 6.88 7.95
N GLY A 212 9.53 7.26 6.87
CA GLY A 212 9.13 8.64 6.62
C GLY A 212 10.30 9.55 6.27
N PRO A 213 10.04 10.80 5.87
CA PRO A 213 11.08 11.75 5.41
C PRO A 213 12.23 11.98 6.37
N SER A 214 12.05 11.75 7.66
CA SER A 214 13.14 11.84 8.66
C SER A 214 14.14 10.68 8.60
N GLY A 215 13.78 9.57 7.96
CA GLY A 215 14.53 8.32 7.97
C GLY A 215 14.58 7.62 9.34
N LYS A 216 13.71 7.98 10.29
CA LYS A 216 13.77 7.55 11.70
C LYS A 216 12.43 7.12 12.28
N GLY A 217 11.41 6.93 11.44
CA GLY A 217 10.07 6.55 11.90
C GLY A 217 10.00 5.15 12.48
N VAL A 218 10.79 4.21 11.97
CA VAL A 218 10.78 2.80 12.37
C VAL A 218 12.06 2.46 13.15
N ASP A 219 11.90 1.94 14.39
CA ASP A 219 13.02 1.54 15.23
C ASP A 219 13.58 0.16 14.88
N ASP A 220 12.71 -0.71 14.34
CA ASP A 220 13.04 -2.09 13.99
C ASP A 220 12.42 -2.44 12.62
N LEU A 221 13.15 -2.12 11.57
CA LEU A 221 12.80 -2.48 10.21
C LEU A 221 13.45 -3.82 9.87
N ALA A 222 12.65 -4.89 9.86
CA ALA A 222 13.12 -6.21 9.43
C ALA A 222 13.35 -6.17 7.91
N ARG A 223 14.61 -6.13 7.52
CA ARG A 223 15.04 -6.03 6.14
C ARG A 223 15.17 -7.43 5.55
N THR A 224 14.23 -7.80 4.69
CA THR A 224 14.24 -9.06 3.97
C THR A 224 14.01 -8.82 2.49
N GLU A 225 14.75 -9.51 1.62
CA GLU A 225 14.64 -9.35 0.17
C GLU A 225 13.99 -10.60 -0.44
N ILE A 226 12.79 -10.43 -1.00
CA ILE A 226 11.98 -11.54 -1.50
C ILE A 226 12.58 -12.22 -2.74
N ASN A 227 13.33 -11.47 -3.54
CA ASN A 227 14.02 -12.03 -4.72
C ASN A 227 15.41 -12.58 -4.38
N SER A 228 15.77 -12.68 -3.09
CA SER A 228 16.98 -13.40 -2.68
C SER A 228 16.83 -14.91 -2.92
N ILE A 229 17.97 -15.57 -3.11
CA ILE A 229 18.01 -17.00 -3.37
C ILE A 229 17.91 -17.77 -2.07
N ASP A 230 16.91 -18.64 -1.97
CA ASP A 230 16.82 -19.61 -0.87
C ASP A 230 17.93 -20.65 -1.03
N PRO A 231 18.87 -20.76 -0.07
CA PRO A 231 19.95 -21.73 -0.14
C PRO A 231 19.49 -23.19 -0.11
N ALA A 232 18.25 -23.45 0.35
CA ALA A 232 17.70 -24.80 0.41
C ALA A 232 17.23 -25.30 -0.97
N THR A 233 16.75 -24.40 -1.83
CA THR A 233 16.18 -24.74 -3.15
C THR A 233 17.05 -24.27 -4.30
N ASN A 234 17.93 -23.28 -4.06
CA ASN A 234 18.73 -22.57 -5.07
C ASN A 234 17.86 -21.84 -6.11
N THR A 235 16.67 -21.38 -5.68
CA THR A 235 15.74 -20.54 -6.46
C THR A 235 15.31 -19.36 -5.61
N ASP A 236 14.74 -18.32 -6.22
CA ASP A 236 14.22 -17.20 -5.46
C ASP A 236 12.93 -17.57 -4.71
N TYR A 237 12.59 -16.78 -3.69
CA TYR A 237 11.41 -17.04 -2.86
C TYR A 237 10.08 -16.79 -3.58
N THR A 238 10.09 -16.23 -4.80
CA THR A 238 8.88 -15.95 -5.59
C THR A 238 8.58 -16.97 -6.67
N ASP A 239 9.44 -17.98 -6.85
CA ASP A 239 9.28 -18.95 -7.95
C ASP A 239 8.01 -19.81 -7.81
N VAL A 240 7.64 -20.16 -6.55
CA VAL A 240 6.39 -20.84 -6.23
C VAL A 240 5.88 -20.37 -4.85
N TYR A 241 4.55 -20.40 -4.65
CA TYR A 241 3.93 -19.90 -3.42
C TYR A 241 4.43 -20.57 -2.13
N THR A 242 4.84 -21.84 -2.18
CA THR A 242 5.40 -22.56 -1.03
C THR A 242 6.79 -22.05 -0.61
N HIS A 243 7.59 -21.54 -1.54
CA HIS A 243 8.84 -20.85 -1.21
C HIS A 243 8.54 -19.46 -0.63
N THR A 244 7.50 -18.80 -1.13
CA THR A 244 7.03 -17.54 -0.55
C THR A 244 6.49 -17.73 0.88
N GLU A 245 5.88 -18.87 1.22
CA GLU A 245 5.54 -19.21 2.62
C GLU A 245 6.79 -19.25 3.52
N THR A 246 7.90 -19.77 3.00
CA THR A 246 9.18 -19.77 3.73
C THR A 246 9.67 -18.34 3.97
N PHE A 247 9.56 -17.48 2.96
CA PHE A 247 9.89 -16.07 3.08
C PHE A 247 8.99 -15.34 4.10
N ASP A 248 7.68 -15.49 3.98
CA ASP A 248 6.72 -14.86 4.89
C ASP A 248 6.90 -15.32 6.34
N ASN A 249 7.43 -16.56 6.57
CA ASN A 249 7.76 -17.02 7.92
C ASN A 249 8.88 -16.22 8.59
N PHE A 250 9.79 -15.55 7.86
CA PHE A 250 10.74 -14.61 8.47
C PHE A 250 10.00 -13.42 9.08
N HIS A 251 8.96 -12.93 8.42
CA HIS A 251 8.11 -11.87 8.92
C HIS A 251 7.26 -12.33 10.12
N VAL A 252 6.68 -13.53 10.05
CA VAL A 252 5.96 -14.11 11.20
C VAL A 252 6.86 -14.17 12.42
N GLN A 253 8.10 -14.67 12.26
CA GLN A 253 9.05 -14.79 13.37
C GLN A 253 9.45 -13.40 13.91
N ALA A 254 9.65 -12.40 13.03
CA ALA A 254 9.94 -11.03 13.45
C ALA A 254 8.81 -10.47 14.33
N ILE A 255 7.55 -10.63 13.91
CA ILE A 255 6.38 -10.18 14.69
C ILE A 255 6.28 -10.91 16.03
N LEU A 256 6.49 -12.24 16.07
CA LEU A 256 6.46 -13.00 17.32
C LEU A 256 7.55 -12.52 18.29
N ASN A 257 8.78 -12.29 17.80
CA ASN A 257 9.85 -11.71 18.59
C ASN A 257 9.49 -10.32 19.14
N GLN A 258 8.85 -9.48 18.33
CA GLN A 258 8.40 -8.12 18.72
C GLN A 258 7.29 -8.18 19.78
N ILE A 259 6.35 -9.13 19.69
CA ILE A 259 5.35 -9.38 20.73
C ILE A 259 6.02 -9.85 22.04
N ASP A 260 7.13 -10.57 21.95
CA ASP A 260 7.97 -10.97 23.09
C ASP A 260 8.78 -9.79 23.68
N GLY A 261 8.66 -8.59 23.14
CA GLY A 261 9.43 -7.42 23.56
C GLY A 261 10.89 -7.45 23.12
N LYS A 262 11.20 -8.19 22.07
CA LYS A 262 12.54 -8.27 21.47
C LYS A 262 12.59 -7.51 20.14
N ASP A 263 13.80 -7.35 19.60
CA ASP A 263 13.98 -6.93 18.21
C ASP A 263 13.53 -8.04 17.24
N SER A 264 13.36 -7.72 15.95
CA SER A 264 12.94 -8.65 14.90
C SER A 264 13.81 -9.91 14.83
N THR A 265 15.10 -9.81 15.20
CA THR A 265 16.04 -10.94 15.23
C THR A 265 15.89 -11.84 16.46
N GLY A 266 15.12 -11.42 17.47
CA GLY A 266 14.92 -12.13 18.74
C GLY A 266 16.10 -12.04 19.71
N LYS A 267 17.14 -11.28 19.40
CA LYS A 267 18.41 -11.23 20.16
C LYS A 267 18.41 -10.21 21.29
N THR A 268 17.75 -9.04 21.09
CA THR A 268 17.84 -7.90 22.01
C THR A 268 16.46 -7.61 22.60
N SER A 269 16.38 -7.49 23.93
CA SER A 269 15.16 -7.04 24.62
C SER A 269 15.04 -5.52 24.50
N VAL A 270 13.98 -5.05 23.86
CA VAL A 270 13.76 -3.63 23.49
C VAL A 270 12.35 -3.13 23.83
N GLY A 271 11.48 -4.00 24.34
CA GLY A 271 10.08 -3.70 24.63
C GLY A 271 9.15 -3.94 23.43
N VAL A 272 7.87 -4.13 23.73
CA VAL A 272 6.82 -4.35 22.71
C VAL A 272 6.58 -3.06 21.93
N PRO A 273 6.52 -3.09 20.59
CA PRO A 273 6.22 -1.89 19.82
C PRO A 273 4.81 -1.36 20.05
N THR A 274 4.64 -0.05 20.00
CA THR A 274 3.32 0.62 20.04
C THR A 274 2.58 0.42 18.73
N VAL A 275 3.27 0.59 17.59
CA VAL A 275 2.75 0.28 16.26
C VAL A 275 3.75 -0.60 15.55
N PHE A 276 3.27 -1.73 15.09
CA PHE A 276 4.09 -2.68 14.35
C PHE A 276 3.24 -3.45 13.35
N GLY A 277 3.88 -4.09 12.41
CA GLY A 277 3.16 -4.85 11.41
C GLY A 277 4.04 -5.46 10.35
N THR A 278 3.38 -6.13 9.43
CA THR A 278 4.02 -6.86 8.34
C THR A 278 3.14 -6.94 7.11
N ASN A 279 3.76 -7.34 6.01
CA ASN A 279 3.10 -7.72 4.78
C ASN A 279 3.39 -9.18 4.45
N PHE A 280 2.37 -9.91 3.96
CA PHE A 280 2.49 -11.25 3.42
C PHE A 280 2.37 -11.25 1.91
N GLN A 281 3.20 -12.05 1.25
CA GLN A 281 3.32 -12.11 -0.21
C GLN A 281 2.76 -13.41 -0.80
N THR A 282 2.63 -14.46 0.00
CA THR A 282 2.25 -15.81 -0.44
C THR A 282 0.96 -15.83 -1.27
N LEU A 283 -0.08 -15.04 -0.88
CA LEU A 283 -1.34 -15.00 -1.60
C LEU A 283 -1.19 -14.39 -3.00
N SER A 284 -0.47 -13.27 -3.12
CA SER A 284 -0.20 -12.63 -4.41
C SER A 284 0.52 -13.57 -5.39
N VAL A 285 1.53 -14.31 -4.92
CA VAL A 285 2.24 -15.30 -5.75
C VAL A 285 1.31 -16.43 -6.20
N ALA A 286 0.46 -16.93 -5.31
CA ALA A 286 -0.52 -17.96 -5.63
C ALA A 286 -1.59 -17.48 -6.65
N GLN A 287 -1.96 -16.21 -6.58
CA GLN A 287 -2.90 -15.61 -7.54
C GLN A 287 -2.26 -15.40 -8.92
N LYS A 288 -0.97 -15.04 -8.97
CA LYS A 288 -0.21 -14.87 -10.22
C LYS A 288 0.07 -16.19 -10.93
N ALA A 289 0.18 -17.29 -10.18
CA ALA A 289 0.47 -18.59 -10.77
C ALA A 289 -0.59 -18.99 -11.81
N PRO A 290 -0.18 -19.69 -12.91
CA PRO A 290 -1.12 -20.10 -13.94
C PRO A 290 -2.26 -20.97 -13.40
N ASN A 291 -3.46 -20.75 -13.91
CA ASN A 291 -4.63 -21.57 -13.57
C ASN A 291 -4.42 -23.06 -13.84
N ALA A 292 -3.70 -23.39 -14.92
CA ALA A 292 -3.35 -24.77 -15.28
C ALA A 292 -2.54 -25.46 -14.16
N ASP A 293 -1.82 -24.70 -13.35
CA ASP A 293 -1.00 -25.18 -12.24
C ASP A 293 -1.74 -25.09 -10.89
N GLY A 294 -3.02 -24.69 -10.92
CA GLY A 294 -3.87 -24.53 -9.73
C GLY A 294 -3.75 -23.18 -9.02
N GLY A 295 -3.14 -22.18 -9.69
CA GLY A 295 -3.14 -20.78 -9.24
C GLY A 295 -4.45 -20.06 -9.52
N GLY A 296 -4.54 -18.82 -9.09
CA GLY A 296 -5.69 -17.94 -9.34
C GLY A 296 -7.02 -18.47 -8.84
N TYR A 297 -8.10 -18.03 -9.51
CA TYR A 297 -9.48 -18.39 -9.17
C TYR A 297 -10.11 -19.25 -10.28
N THR A 298 -11.09 -20.07 -9.93
CA THR A 298 -11.76 -20.96 -10.88
C THR A 298 -12.97 -20.32 -11.56
N ASP A 299 -13.43 -19.19 -11.04
CA ASP A 299 -14.59 -18.44 -11.55
C ASP A 299 -14.56 -16.96 -11.13
N ALA A 300 -15.48 -16.17 -11.72
CA ALA A 300 -15.65 -14.74 -11.43
C ALA A 300 -16.22 -14.45 -10.01
N GLN A 301 -16.56 -15.46 -9.22
CA GLN A 301 -17.04 -15.36 -7.84
C GLN A 301 -15.89 -15.51 -6.83
N PHE A 302 -14.66 -15.53 -7.30
CA PHE A 302 -13.45 -15.69 -6.48
C PHE A 302 -13.44 -17.05 -5.76
N THR A 303 -13.92 -18.11 -6.41
CA THR A 303 -13.69 -19.48 -5.91
C THR A 303 -12.19 -19.79 -6.05
N PRO A 304 -11.47 -19.97 -4.94
CA PRO A 304 -10.02 -20.07 -5.00
C PRO A 304 -9.56 -21.37 -5.65
N GLY A 305 -8.57 -21.28 -6.52
CA GLY A 305 -7.80 -22.44 -6.95
C GLY A 305 -7.01 -23.05 -5.77
N PRO A 306 -6.48 -24.28 -5.92
CA PRO A 306 -5.78 -24.96 -4.82
C PRO A 306 -4.66 -24.16 -4.18
N GLN A 307 -3.86 -23.43 -4.95
CA GLN A 307 -2.77 -22.63 -4.43
C GLN A 307 -3.28 -21.41 -3.65
N VAL A 308 -4.29 -20.71 -4.18
CA VAL A 308 -4.92 -19.56 -3.50
C VAL A 308 -5.57 -20.00 -2.19
N ALA A 309 -6.28 -21.15 -2.19
CA ALA A 309 -6.87 -21.70 -0.98
C ALA A 309 -5.80 -22.02 0.10
N ALA A 310 -4.68 -22.61 -0.32
CA ALA A 310 -3.56 -22.90 0.58
C ALA A 310 -2.92 -21.61 1.12
N ALA A 311 -2.71 -20.60 0.27
CA ALA A 311 -2.14 -19.33 0.66
C ALA A 311 -3.02 -18.55 1.65
N ILE A 312 -4.34 -18.55 1.48
CA ILE A 312 -5.29 -17.97 2.45
C ILE A 312 -5.21 -18.71 3.79
N ALA A 313 -5.16 -20.05 3.76
CA ALA A 313 -5.03 -20.85 4.97
C ALA A 313 -3.69 -20.61 5.69
N TYR A 314 -2.60 -20.43 4.94
CA TYR A 314 -1.30 -20.05 5.49
C TYR A 314 -1.37 -18.68 6.21
N ALA A 315 -1.90 -17.66 5.54
CA ALA A 315 -2.04 -16.31 6.12
C ALA A 315 -2.91 -16.33 7.39
N ASP A 316 -4.03 -17.05 7.37
CA ASP A 316 -4.89 -17.25 8.55
C ASP A 316 -4.13 -17.92 9.70
N GLY A 317 -3.37 -18.98 9.42
CA GLY A 317 -2.54 -19.67 10.39
C GLY A 317 -1.45 -18.78 11.00
N ALA A 318 -0.81 -17.94 10.18
CA ALA A 318 0.17 -16.95 10.61
C ALA A 318 -0.44 -15.91 11.55
N ILE A 319 -1.58 -15.34 11.18
CA ILE A 319 -2.34 -14.42 12.04
C ILE A 319 -2.75 -15.11 13.34
N GLY A 320 -3.18 -16.38 13.27
CA GLY A 320 -3.50 -17.20 14.43
C GLY A 320 -2.35 -17.33 15.42
N LYS A 321 -1.12 -17.54 14.94
CA LYS A 321 0.10 -17.58 15.78
C LYS A 321 0.34 -16.25 16.47
N MET A 322 0.24 -15.12 15.73
CA MET A 322 0.43 -13.78 16.30
C MET A 322 -0.62 -13.47 17.38
N VAL A 323 -1.89 -13.77 17.12
CA VAL A 323 -2.98 -13.56 18.08
C VAL A 323 -2.81 -14.46 19.32
N ALA A 324 -2.36 -15.71 19.13
CA ALA A 324 -2.07 -16.61 20.25
C ALA A 324 -0.94 -16.07 21.12
N GLU A 325 0.13 -15.53 20.52
CA GLU A 325 1.24 -14.95 21.26
C GLU A 325 0.83 -13.66 22.00
N LEU A 326 0.05 -12.77 21.35
CA LEU A 326 -0.54 -11.60 22.03
C LEU A 326 -1.36 -12.02 23.28
N LYS A 327 -2.13 -13.10 23.18
CA LYS A 327 -2.89 -13.65 24.33
C LYS A 327 -1.97 -14.23 25.41
N ALA A 328 -0.95 -14.99 25.02
CA ALA A 328 0.02 -15.58 25.93
C ALA A 328 0.78 -14.51 26.74
N LYS A 329 1.07 -13.36 26.11
CA LYS A 329 1.72 -12.20 26.76
C LYS A 329 0.74 -11.25 27.45
N SER A 330 -0.55 -11.56 27.48
CA SER A 330 -1.61 -10.69 28.03
C SER A 330 -1.72 -9.32 27.34
N LEU A 331 -1.28 -9.22 26.09
CA LEU A 331 -1.30 -7.99 25.27
C LEU A 331 -2.56 -7.87 24.42
N PHE A 332 -3.25 -8.97 24.13
CA PHE A 332 -4.39 -8.97 23.20
C PHE A 332 -5.49 -8.01 23.64
N SER A 333 -5.74 -7.87 24.95
CA SER A 333 -6.77 -6.97 25.48
C SER A 333 -6.50 -5.47 25.24
N SER A 334 -5.28 -5.11 24.91
CA SER A 334 -4.84 -3.73 24.63
C SER A 334 -4.28 -3.54 23.22
N THR A 335 -4.43 -4.53 22.33
CA THR A 335 -3.94 -4.47 20.96
C THR A 335 -5.08 -4.40 19.96
N VAL A 336 -5.09 -3.38 19.11
CA VAL A 336 -5.91 -3.34 17.89
C VAL A 336 -5.21 -4.19 16.84
N VAL A 337 -5.95 -5.11 16.23
CA VAL A 337 -5.45 -5.92 15.10
C VAL A 337 -6.18 -5.47 13.84
N ILE A 338 -5.43 -5.03 12.83
CA ILE A 338 -5.96 -4.64 11.52
C ILE A 338 -5.45 -5.65 10.50
N VAL A 339 -6.36 -6.25 9.75
CA VAL A 339 -6.05 -7.14 8.62
C VAL A 339 -6.58 -6.49 7.36
N THR A 340 -5.70 -6.25 6.39
CA THR A 340 -6.06 -5.59 5.13
C THR A 340 -5.10 -5.99 4.00
N SER A 341 -5.15 -5.28 2.89
CA SER A 341 -4.24 -5.42 1.75
C SER A 341 -3.72 -4.07 1.28
N LYS A 342 -2.57 -4.06 0.64
CA LYS A 342 -2.05 -2.91 -0.12
C LYS A 342 -2.77 -2.75 -1.46
N HIS A 343 -3.08 -3.87 -2.11
CA HIS A 343 -3.72 -3.97 -3.42
C HIS A 343 -4.45 -5.31 -3.58
N GLY A 344 -5.37 -5.38 -4.54
CA GLY A 344 -5.91 -6.62 -5.06
C GLY A 344 -5.03 -7.21 -6.16
N GLN A 345 -5.62 -8.04 -7.01
CA GLN A 345 -4.92 -8.73 -8.09
C GLN A 345 -5.90 -9.04 -9.23
N SER A 346 -5.52 -8.76 -10.46
CA SER A 346 -6.38 -8.83 -11.65
C SER A 346 -5.78 -9.73 -12.74
N PRO A 347 -6.58 -10.52 -13.49
CA PRO A 347 -8.01 -10.73 -13.31
C PRO A 347 -8.34 -11.87 -12.34
N ALA A 348 -9.42 -11.72 -11.58
CA ALA A 348 -10.02 -12.86 -10.88
C ALA A 348 -10.75 -13.79 -11.86
N ASP A 349 -11.42 -13.25 -12.88
CA ASP A 349 -12.06 -14.02 -13.93
C ASP A 349 -11.09 -14.35 -15.06
N HIS A 350 -10.45 -15.51 -14.99
CA HIS A 350 -9.49 -15.97 -15.99
C HIS A 350 -10.04 -16.09 -17.41
N THR A 351 -11.35 -16.19 -17.59
CA THR A 351 -11.95 -16.22 -18.94
C THR A 351 -11.76 -14.91 -19.69
N LYS A 352 -11.42 -13.84 -18.97
CA LYS A 352 -11.13 -12.51 -19.52
C LYS A 352 -9.62 -12.24 -19.71
N LEU A 353 -8.77 -13.18 -19.31
CA LEU A 353 -7.31 -12.96 -19.37
C LEU A 353 -6.84 -12.72 -20.80
N VAL A 354 -6.19 -11.59 -21.00
CA VAL A 354 -5.50 -11.21 -22.25
C VAL A 354 -4.11 -10.69 -21.87
N LYS A 355 -3.07 -11.39 -22.33
CA LYS A 355 -1.66 -11.00 -22.14
C LYS A 355 -1.17 -10.20 -23.35
N ASN A 356 -0.92 -8.92 -23.18
CA ASN A 356 -0.52 -8.00 -24.25
C ASN A 356 0.99 -7.76 -24.34
N GLY A 357 1.79 -8.27 -23.41
CA GLY A 357 3.23 -8.03 -23.39
C GLY A 357 3.56 -6.53 -23.41
N ASP A 358 4.63 -6.14 -24.08
CA ASP A 358 5.14 -4.77 -24.15
C ASP A 358 4.42 -3.89 -25.21
N THR A 359 3.16 -4.19 -25.53
CA THR A 359 2.44 -3.52 -26.64
C THR A 359 2.33 -2.02 -26.44
N LEU A 360 2.06 -1.58 -25.20
CA LEU A 360 1.92 -0.16 -24.86
C LEU A 360 3.25 0.57 -25.02
N ALA A 361 4.31 0.02 -24.49
CA ALA A 361 5.65 0.57 -24.58
C ALA A 361 6.14 0.65 -26.03
N ALA A 362 5.97 -0.44 -26.78
CA ALA A 362 6.35 -0.50 -28.20
C ALA A 362 5.62 0.56 -29.05
N LEU A 363 4.33 0.82 -28.79
CA LEU A 363 3.56 1.86 -29.47
C LEU A 363 4.12 3.25 -29.17
N LEU A 364 4.44 3.56 -27.92
CA LEU A 364 4.96 4.85 -27.50
C LEU A 364 6.35 5.13 -28.06
N GLU A 365 7.21 4.12 -28.14
CA GLU A 365 8.54 4.19 -28.75
C GLU A 365 8.44 4.40 -30.27
N ALA A 366 7.67 3.57 -30.97
CA ALA A 366 7.46 3.68 -32.41
C ALA A 366 6.91 5.05 -32.83
N SER A 367 6.13 5.67 -31.94
CA SER A 367 5.57 7.00 -32.13
C SER A 367 6.46 8.14 -31.61
N ASN A 368 7.66 7.83 -31.11
CA ASN A 368 8.66 8.77 -30.63
C ASN A 368 8.23 9.60 -29.40
N PHE A 369 7.34 9.07 -28.57
CA PHE A 369 6.94 9.67 -27.30
C PHE A 369 7.86 9.27 -26.15
N LEU A 370 8.56 8.14 -26.30
CA LEU A 370 9.63 7.66 -25.44
C LEU A 370 10.90 7.45 -26.28
N ASP A 371 12.05 7.54 -25.63
CA ASP A 371 13.27 6.95 -26.18
C ASP A 371 13.26 5.44 -25.92
N SER A 372 13.69 4.63 -26.87
CA SER A 372 13.75 3.15 -26.72
C SER A 372 14.57 2.66 -25.50
N LYS A 373 15.44 3.53 -24.98
CA LYS A 373 16.17 3.27 -23.73
C LYS A 373 15.34 3.54 -22.48
N GLY A 374 14.29 4.35 -22.57
CA GLY A 374 13.40 4.67 -21.45
C GLY A 374 12.40 3.55 -21.15
N ASN A 375 12.25 2.60 -22.04
CA ASN A 375 11.45 1.40 -21.83
C ASN A 375 12.34 0.24 -21.39
N ILE A 376 12.82 0.30 -20.18
CA ILE A 376 13.59 -0.78 -19.60
C ILE A 376 12.67 -1.59 -18.70
N GLY A 377 11.62 -2.17 -19.19
CA GLY A 377 10.69 -2.95 -18.39
C GLY A 377 11.33 -3.83 -17.29
N GLN A 378 10.58 -4.43 -16.43
CA GLN A 378 11.04 -5.22 -15.26
C GLN A 378 12.23 -6.18 -15.54
N ALA A 379 12.39 -6.66 -16.78
CA ALA A 379 13.51 -7.50 -17.17
C ALA A 379 14.89 -6.83 -17.05
N ALA A 380 14.95 -5.50 -17.12
CA ALA A 380 16.20 -4.77 -16.97
C ALA A 380 16.50 -4.42 -15.52
N THR A 381 15.48 -4.27 -14.67
CA THR A 381 15.67 -4.13 -13.23
C THR A 381 16.33 -5.37 -12.65
N LYS A 382 15.85 -6.55 -13.00
CA LYS A 382 16.47 -7.84 -12.60
C LYS A 382 17.91 -8.03 -13.11
N SER A 383 18.31 -7.35 -14.18
CA SER A 383 19.68 -7.46 -14.73
C SER A 383 20.63 -6.38 -14.22
N GLY A 384 20.23 -5.50 -13.32
CA GLY A 384 21.03 -4.40 -12.80
C GLY A 384 21.41 -3.33 -13.84
N ARG A 385 20.83 -3.39 -15.05
CA ARG A 385 21.20 -2.49 -16.16
C ARG A 385 20.61 -1.09 -16.08
N LEU A 386 19.61 -0.87 -15.21
CA LEU A 386 19.06 0.47 -14.97
C LEU A 386 20.09 1.47 -14.44
N ASN A 387 21.15 0.97 -13.86
CA ASN A 387 22.04 1.74 -13.01
C ASN A 387 23.42 2.01 -13.63
N ASP A 388 23.64 1.62 -14.90
CA ASP A 388 24.94 1.83 -15.55
C ASP A 388 25.19 3.28 -16.00
N GLY A 389 24.24 4.18 -15.75
CA GLY A 389 24.33 5.60 -16.10
C GLY A 389 24.33 5.88 -17.60
N SER A 390 24.17 4.84 -18.45
CA SER A 390 24.33 4.93 -19.88
C SER A 390 23.10 5.44 -20.60
N GLY A 391 22.67 6.68 -20.30
CA GLY A 391 21.84 7.41 -21.23
C GLY A 391 20.32 7.26 -21.03
N LEU A 392 19.84 7.02 -19.80
CA LEU A 392 18.41 7.00 -19.47
C LEU A 392 17.85 8.38 -19.11
N VAL A 393 18.70 9.38 -19.02
CA VAL A 393 18.30 10.72 -18.59
C VAL A 393 17.42 11.39 -19.64
N GLY A 394 16.23 11.83 -19.22
CA GLY A 394 15.33 12.57 -20.09
C GLY A 394 14.63 11.73 -21.17
N THR A 395 14.64 10.40 -21.06
CA THR A 395 14.07 9.49 -22.06
C THR A 395 12.55 9.39 -22.01
N GLY A 396 11.92 9.81 -20.90
CA GLY A 396 10.57 9.40 -20.53
C GLY A 396 10.56 7.95 -20.03
N PHE A 397 9.39 7.45 -19.63
CA PHE A 397 9.24 6.13 -19.05
C PHE A 397 7.80 5.63 -19.18
N VAL A 398 7.63 4.32 -19.27
CA VAL A 398 6.35 3.65 -19.08
C VAL A 398 6.52 2.50 -18.09
N GLN A 399 5.64 2.47 -17.09
CA GLN A 399 5.44 1.33 -16.20
C GLN A 399 4.12 0.69 -16.59
N ASP A 400 4.15 -0.59 -16.92
CA ASP A 400 2.97 -1.34 -17.35
C ASP A 400 2.92 -2.75 -16.72
N ASP A 401 1.85 -3.00 -15.97
CA ASP A 401 1.47 -4.30 -15.43
C ASP A 401 0.00 -4.61 -15.83
N ASP A 402 -1.00 -4.19 -15.07
CA ASP A 402 -2.40 -4.13 -15.50
C ASP A 402 -2.91 -2.68 -15.59
N VAL A 403 -2.00 -1.75 -15.61
CA VAL A 403 -2.15 -0.31 -15.83
C VAL A 403 -0.95 0.18 -16.62
N GLY A 404 -1.10 1.21 -17.43
CA GLY A 404 0.03 1.92 -18.03
C GLY A 404 0.23 3.27 -17.38
N LEU A 405 1.35 3.50 -16.71
CA LEU A 405 1.77 4.81 -16.20
C LEU A 405 2.82 5.38 -17.14
N ILE A 406 2.52 6.52 -17.76
CA ILE A 406 3.34 7.05 -18.84
C ILE A 406 3.88 8.42 -18.47
N TRP A 407 5.20 8.56 -18.47
CA TRP A 407 5.94 9.82 -18.40
C TRP A 407 6.54 10.12 -19.77
N LEU A 408 5.98 11.05 -20.51
CA LEU A 408 6.44 11.41 -21.86
C LEU A 408 7.84 12.01 -21.80
N ARG A 409 8.65 11.74 -22.81
CA ARG A 409 9.92 12.44 -23.00
C ARG A 409 9.74 13.96 -23.15
N ASP A 410 8.69 14.36 -23.85
CA ASP A 410 8.29 15.75 -24.06
C ASP A 410 6.81 15.93 -23.72
N GLN A 411 6.52 16.58 -22.59
CA GLN A 411 5.16 16.84 -22.12
C GLN A 411 4.31 17.67 -23.09
N SER A 412 4.94 18.46 -23.97
CA SER A 412 4.21 19.23 -24.98
C SER A 412 3.49 18.34 -26.01
N GLN A 413 3.89 17.06 -26.11
CA GLN A 413 3.29 16.07 -27.00
C GLN A 413 2.10 15.32 -26.38
N MET A 414 1.66 15.65 -25.18
CA MET A 414 0.61 14.92 -24.46
C MET A 414 -0.66 14.73 -25.30
N ALA A 415 -1.15 15.76 -25.97
CA ALA A 415 -2.36 15.66 -26.81
C ALA A 415 -2.16 14.67 -27.98
N SER A 416 -0.99 14.68 -28.60
CA SER A 416 -0.65 13.75 -29.69
C SER A 416 -0.49 12.32 -29.18
N ALA A 417 0.12 12.14 -28.01
CA ALA A 417 0.26 10.82 -27.40
C ALA A 417 -1.11 10.22 -27.04
N VAL A 418 -2.00 11.00 -26.43
CA VAL A 418 -3.38 10.58 -26.13
C VAL A 418 -4.11 10.19 -27.41
N ALA A 419 -4.05 11.01 -28.48
CA ALA A 419 -4.69 10.69 -29.76
C ALA A 419 -4.13 9.39 -30.38
N THR A 420 -2.83 9.18 -30.29
CA THR A 420 -2.18 7.96 -30.78
C THR A 420 -2.63 6.72 -29.98
N LEU A 421 -2.70 6.83 -28.65
CA LEU A 421 -3.20 5.77 -27.79
C LEU A 421 -4.65 5.42 -28.13
N GLN A 422 -5.52 6.42 -28.26
CA GLN A 422 -6.93 6.24 -28.64
C GLN A 422 -7.09 5.57 -30.01
N ALA A 423 -6.27 5.94 -30.99
CA ALA A 423 -6.35 5.39 -32.34
C ALA A 423 -5.85 3.95 -32.45
N ASN A 424 -4.87 3.55 -31.62
CA ASN A 424 -4.18 2.27 -31.73
C ASN A 424 -4.57 1.25 -30.65
N LEU A 425 -5.09 1.72 -29.54
CA LEU A 425 -5.49 0.90 -28.39
C LEU A 425 -7.02 0.84 -28.26
N GLY A 426 -7.74 0.78 -29.36
CA GLY A 426 -9.21 0.73 -29.37
C GLY A 426 -9.75 -0.52 -28.64
N CYS A 427 -11.09 -0.55 -28.44
CA CYS A 427 -11.82 -1.56 -27.67
C CYS A 427 -11.74 -3.01 -28.17
N THR A 428 -10.74 -3.38 -28.94
CA THR A 428 -10.63 -4.71 -29.57
C THR A 428 -9.43 -5.50 -29.06
N ALA A 429 -8.60 -5.96 -29.97
CA ALA A 429 -7.51 -6.90 -29.70
C ALA A 429 -6.41 -6.37 -28.74
N THR A 430 -6.31 -5.06 -28.50
CA THR A 430 -5.34 -4.46 -27.58
C THR A 430 -5.89 -4.28 -26.18
N GLY A 431 -7.20 -4.49 -25.96
CA GLY A 431 -7.81 -4.48 -24.64
C GLY A 431 -8.00 -3.13 -23.98
N ILE A 432 -7.83 -2.02 -24.71
CA ILE A 432 -8.06 -0.68 -24.17
C ILE A 432 -9.25 -0.05 -24.86
N CYS A 433 -10.25 0.38 -24.07
CA CYS A 433 -11.42 1.08 -24.56
C CYS A 433 -11.44 2.52 -24.07
N ALA A 434 -11.65 3.45 -24.99
CA ALA A 434 -11.90 4.85 -24.65
C ALA A 434 -13.41 5.17 -24.58
N ASP A 435 -14.28 4.19 -24.51
CA ASP A 435 -15.74 4.31 -24.68
C ASP A 435 -16.52 4.55 -23.38
N GLY A 436 -15.83 4.78 -22.27
CA GLY A 436 -16.46 5.00 -20.97
C GLY A 436 -16.88 3.70 -20.23
N SER A 437 -16.52 2.51 -20.77
CA SER A 437 -16.53 1.27 -19.98
C SER A 437 -15.48 1.34 -18.87
N GLN A 438 -14.98 0.26 -18.36
CA GLN A 438 -13.95 0.31 -17.30
C GLN A 438 -12.56 0.73 -17.79
N ALA A 439 -12.29 0.56 -19.09
CA ALA A 439 -11.06 1.03 -19.72
C ALA A 439 -11.06 2.55 -19.93
N SER A 440 -9.96 3.21 -19.64
CA SER A 440 -9.86 4.66 -19.79
C SER A 440 -8.43 5.13 -20.03
N ILE A 441 -8.32 6.27 -20.71
CA ILE A 441 -7.07 7.04 -20.82
C ILE A 441 -7.27 8.33 -20.01
N LEU A 442 -6.60 8.42 -18.87
CA LEU A 442 -6.66 9.56 -17.98
C LEU A 442 -5.46 10.48 -18.24
N SER A 443 -5.70 11.76 -18.48
CA SER A 443 -4.67 12.77 -18.74
C SER A 443 -5.15 14.18 -18.40
N GLY A 444 -4.25 15.16 -18.47
CA GLY A 444 -4.57 16.58 -18.31
C GLY A 444 -5.23 16.91 -16.97
N ALA A 445 -6.26 17.77 -16.98
CA ALA A 445 -6.91 18.28 -15.77
C ALA A 445 -7.56 17.17 -14.92
N ALA A 446 -8.11 16.13 -15.52
CA ALA A 446 -8.73 15.02 -14.80
C ALA A 446 -7.66 14.19 -14.05
N LEU A 447 -6.53 13.93 -14.67
CA LEU A 447 -5.39 13.28 -14.03
C LEU A 447 -4.83 14.14 -12.90
N ALA A 448 -4.60 15.42 -13.16
CA ALA A 448 -4.06 16.37 -12.19
C ALA A 448 -4.96 16.51 -10.94
N ALA A 449 -6.27 16.48 -11.11
CA ALA A 449 -7.22 16.52 -10.00
C ALA A 449 -7.08 15.32 -9.06
N LYS A 450 -6.89 14.11 -9.63
CA LYS A 450 -6.82 12.86 -8.89
C LYS A 450 -5.40 12.58 -8.34
N PHE A 451 -4.36 12.81 -9.14
CA PHE A 451 -2.99 12.35 -8.86
C PHE A 451 -1.97 13.48 -8.67
N GLY A 452 -2.34 14.73 -8.91
CA GLY A 452 -1.43 15.87 -8.87
C GLY A 452 -0.95 16.30 -10.26
N ASP A 453 -0.31 17.47 -10.33
CA ASP A 453 0.13 18.06 -11.58
C ASP A 453 1.38 17.35 -12.14
N PRO A 454 1.33 16.80 -13.36
CA PRO A 454 2.49 16.17 -14.01
C PRO A 454 3.69 17.13 -14.19
N ALA A 455 3.45 18.43 -14.29
CA ALA A 455 4.53 19.42 -14.41
C ALA A 455 5.42 19.50 -13.15
N GLN A 456 4.99 18.91 -12.02
CA GLN A 456 5.78 18.84 -10.79
C GLN A 456 6.79 17.67 -10.77
N GLY A 457 6.84 16.86 -11.82
CA GLY A 457 7.91 15.91 -12.09
C GLY A 457 7.59 14.44 -11.83
N ARG A 458 6.89 14.08 -10.75
CA ARG A 458 6.65 12.68 -10.34
C ARG A 458 5.39 12.06 -10.91
N THR A 459 4.34 12.88 -11.05
CA THR A 459 3.04 12.43 -11.55
C THR A 459 3.16 12.00 -13.01
N PRO A 460 2.62 10.83 -13.40
CA PRO A 460 2.55 10.45 -14.82
C PRO A 460 1.79 11.50 -15.63
N ASP A 461 2.13 11.64 -16.91
CA ASP A 461 1.39 12.49 -17.85
C ASP A 461 0.07 11.85 -18.27
N ILE A 462 0.10 10.54 -18.44
CA ILE A 462 -1.02 9.73 -18.92
C ILE A 462 -1.08 8.46 -18.08
N ILE A 463 -2.28 8.06 -17.68
CA ILE A 463 -2.57 6.76 -17.07
C ILE A 463 -3.54 6.04 -17.99
N VAL A 464 -3.15 4.84 -18.40
CA VAL A 464 -3.96 3.96 -19.24
C VAL A 464 -4.49 2.82 -18.37
N GLN A 465 -5.81 2.78 -18.17
CA GLN A 465 -6.49 1.64 -17.57
C GLN A 465 -7.01 0.75 -18.69
N PRO A 466 -6.52 -0.48 -18.85
CA PRO A 466 -7.05 -1.40 -19.86
C PRO A 466 -8.41 -1.97 -19.44
N ASN A 467 -9.02 -2.74 -20.34
CA ASN A 467 -10.21 -3.53 -20.02
C ASN A 467 -9.90 -4.56 -18.92
N PRO A 468 -10.87 -4.89 -18.07
CA PRO A 468 -10.70 -5.94 -17.07
C PRO A 468 -10.21 -7.25 -17.70
N GLY A 469 -9.15 -7.82 -17.12
CA GLY A 469 -8.52 -9.03 -17.59
C GLY A 469 -7.32 -8.83 -18.51
N VAL A 470 -7.07 -7.62 -18.99
CA VAL A 470 -5.86 -7.32 -19.78
C VAL A 470 -4.69 -7.03 -18.84
N ILE A 471 -3.59 -7.75 -19.05
CA ILE A 471 -2.33 -7.53 -18.36
C ILE A 471 -1.19 -7.36 -19.37
N TYR A 472 -0.25 -6.46 -19.05
CA TYR A 472 0.92 -6.17 -19.87
C TYR A 472 2.09 -7.07 -19.45
N THR A 473 1.99 -8.36 -19.78
CA THR A 473 3.06 -9.32 -19.53
C THR A 473 3.19 -10.30 -20.68
N SER A 474 4.39 -10.67 -21.01
CA SER A 474 4.72 -11.80 -21.90
C SER A 474 5.06 -13.08 -21.14
N SER A 475 5.10 -13.03 -19.80
CA SER A 475 5.43 -14.16 -18.95
C SER A 475 4.38 -15.28 -19.06
N LYS A 476 4.84 -16.52 -19.23
CA LYS A 476 4.00 -17.70 -19.14
C LYS A 476 3.74 -18.15 -17.70
N ALA A 477 4.52 -17.64 -16.77
CA ALA A 477 4.44 -17.98 -15.35
C ALA A 477 3.45 -17.11 -14.58
N LYS A 478 2.80 -16.12 -15.23
CA LYS A 478 1.89 -15.20 -14.58
C LYS A 478 0.58 -15.11 -15.36
N ASP A 479 -0.55 -15.33 -14.70
CA ASP A 479 -1.91 -15.16 -15.21
C ASP A 479 -2.67 -13.99 -14.55
N ALA A 480 -2.02 -13.26 -13.66
CA ALA A 480 -2.54 -12.05 -13.04
C ALA A 480 -1.42 -11.06 -12.74
N GLU A 481 -1.77 -9.77 -12.68
CA GLU A 481 -0.92 -8.65 -12.23
C GLU A 481 -1.75 -7.70 -11.36
N HIS A 482 -1.13 -6.61 -10.92
CA HIS A 482 -1.76 -5.55 -10.14
C HIS A 482 -1.29 -4.19 -10.63
N GLY A 483 -1.87 -3.11 -10.09
CA GLY A 483 -1.44 -1.74 -10.38
C GLY A 483 -2.57 -0.84 -10.82
N GLY A 484 -3.62 -1.42 -11.37
CA GLY A 484 -4.75 -0.72 -11.95
C GLY A 484 -5.80 -0.21 -10.97
N ASN A 485 -6.94 0.16 -11.53
CA ASN A 485 -8.13 0.60 -10.79
C ASN A 485 -9.33 -0.30 -11.09
N ALA A 486 -9.12 -1.46 -11.69
CA ALA A 486 -10.19 -2.42 -11.87
C ALA A 486 -10.79 -2.84 -10.50
N PRO A 487 -12.04 -3.30 -10.44
CA PRO A 487 -12.61 -3.77 -9.17
C PRO A 487 -11.75 -4.84 -8.50
N ASP A 488 -11.16 -5.76 -9.27
CA ASP A 488 -10.31 -6.83 -8.77
C ASP A 488 -9.01 -6.30 -8.15
N ASP A 489 -8.49 -5.16 -8.64
CA ASP A 489 -7.30 -4.52 -8.08
C ASP A 489 -7.58 -3.70 -6.84
N SER A 490 -8.74 -3.05 -6.81
CA SER A 490 -8.99 -1.95 -5.89
C SER A 490 -9.90 -2.30 -4.72
N HIS A 491 -10.77 -3.33 -4.81
CA HIS A 491 -11.74 -3.70 -3.77
C HIS A 491 -11.15 -4.71 -2.79
N LEU A 492 -10.74 -4.24 -1.62
CA LEU A 492 -9.86 -4.95 -0.69
C LEU A 492 -10.55 -5.51 0.54
N GLY A 493 -9.99 -6.58 1.10
CA GLY A 493 -10.31 -7.03 2.44
C GLY A 493 -9.86 -6.02 3.49
N LEU A 494 -10.74 -5.67 4.44
CA LEU A 494 -10.42 -4.81 5.57
C LEU A 494 -11.23 -5.22 6.80
N LEU A 495 -10.51 -5.55 7.87
CA LEU A 495 -11.04 -5.92 9.17
C LEU A 495 -10.27 -5.18 10.25
N VAL A 496 -10.99 -4.54 11.18
CA VAL A 496 -10.42 -3.96 12.41
C VAL A 496 -11.00 -4.70 13.61
N ALA A 497 -10.16 -5.37 14.38
CA ALA A 497 -10.55 -6.12 15.55
C ALA A 497 -9.93 -5.53 16.83
N TYR A 498 -10.73 -5.51 17.89
CA TYR A 498 -10.30 -5.11 19.24
C TYR A 498 -11.22 -5.75 20.27
N PRO A 499 -10.71 -6.32 21.36
CA PRO A 499 -11.55 -6.87 22.41
C PRO A 499 -12.52 -5.82 22.98
N GLY A 500 -13.82 -6.12 22.91
CA GLY A 500 -14.89 -5.19 23.28
C GLY A 500 -15.65 -4.60 22.09
N LEU A 501 -15.15 -4.71 20.87
CA LEU A 501 -15.96 -4.48 19.69
C LEU A 501 -16.95 -5.63 19.49
N GLN A 502 -18.15 -5.32 19.04
CA GLN A 502 -19.11 -6.32 18.59
C GLN A 502 -18.91 -6.60 17.10
N ALA A 503 -19.12 -7.85 16.71
CA ALA A 503 -19.09 -8.25 15.32
C ALA A 503 -20.05 -7.40 14.49
N ALA A 504 -19.54 -6.73 13.47
CA ALA A 504 -20.31 -5.91 12.55
C ALA A 504 -19.73 -5.96 11.14
N THR A 505 -20.60 -5.87 10.13
CA THR A 505 -20.21 -5.56 8.76
C THR A 505 -20.62 -4.13 8.45
N ASN A 506 -19.66 -3.30 8.09
CA ASN A 506 -19.88 -1.92 7.71
C ASN A 506 -19.82 -1.80 6.18
N ALA A 507 -20.93 -1.41 5.56
CA ALA A 507 -21.07 -1.27 4.11
C ALA A 507 -20.80 0.16 3.60
N THR A 508 -20.40 1.08 4.47
CA THR A 508 -19.97 2.41 4.04
C THR A 508 -18.72 2.29 3.18
N THR A 509 -18.69 2.97 2.05
CA THR A 509 -17.48 3.06 1.22
C THR A 509 -16.37 3.73 2.00
N VAL A 510 -15.24 3.02 2.15
CA VAL A 510 -14.05 3.50 2.84
C VAL A 510 -12.83 3.33 1.95
N SER A 511 -11.78 4.10 2.23
CA SER A 511 -10.48 3.96 1.58
C SER A 511 -9.45 3.40 2.57
N THR A 512 -8.46 2.68 2.07
CA THR A 512 -7.32 2.23 2.86
C THR A 512 -6.51 3.38 3.45
N THR A 513 -6.62 4.60 2.90
CA THR A 513 -6.08 5.82 3.52
C THR A 513 -6.63 6.07 4.93
N GLN A 514 -7.83 5.58 5.25
CA GLN A 514 -8.45 5.75 6.56
C GLN A 514 -7.80 4.89 7.66
N VAL A 515 -6.89 3.98 7.30
CA VAL A 515 -6.21 3.11 8.26
C VAL A 515 -5.24 3.90 9.14
N ALA A 516 -4.35 4.72 8.57
CA ALA A 516 -3.38 5.50 9.34
C ALA A 516 -4.02 6.43 10.40
N PRO A 517 -5.02 7.27 10.06
CA PRO A 517 -5.71 8.10 11.05
C PRO A 517 -6.46 7.25 12.08
N THR A 518 -6.96 6.06 11.71
CA THR A 518 -7.58 5.12 12.65
C THR A 518 -6.58 4.55 13.64
N ILE A 519 -5.37 4.20 13.21
CA ILE A 519 -4.28 3.77 14.10
C ILE A 519 -4.01 4.86 15.14
N LEU A 520 -3.80 6.11 14.72
CA LEU A 520 -3.55 7.21 15.65
C LEU A 520 -4.72 7.43 16.61
N LYS A 521 -5.96 7.44 16.10
CA LYS A 521 -7.14 7.62 16.93
C LYS A 521 -7.28 6.51 17.97
N SER A 522 -6.98 5.26 17.61
CA SER A 522 -7.00 4.11 18.53
C SER A 522 -6.04 4.31 19.71
N LEU A 523 -4.90 4.94 19.46
CA LEU A 523 -3.88 5.28 20.44
C LEU A 523 -4.13 6.62 21.15
N LYS A 524 -5.27 7.27 20.91
CA LYS A 524 -5.64 8.61 21.42
C LYS A 524 -4.69 9.72 20.97
N LEU A 525 -4.08 9.56 19.82
CA LEU A 525 -3.23 10.55 19.17
C LEU A 525 -4.04 11.38 18.16
N ASP A 526 -3.49 12.53 17.75
CA ASP A 526 -4.14 13.41 16.79
C ASP A 526 -3.93 12.89 15.34
N PRO A 527 -4.98 12.45 14.63
CA PRO A 527 -4.87 12.03 13.24
C PRO A 527 -4.38 13.12 12.28
N ASN A 528 -4.67 14.41 12.59
CA ASN A 528 -4.25 15.54 11.74
C ASN A 528 -2.74 15.83 11.82
N ALA A 529 -2.01 15.17 12.71
CA ALA A 529 -0.54 15.21 12.69
C ALA A 529 0.05 14.48 11.47
N LEU A 530 -0.74 13.64 10.79
CA LEU A 530 -0.39 13.11 9.48
C LEU A 530 -0.60 14.19 8.41
N GLN A 531 0.47 14.55 7.72
CA GLN A 531 0.44 15.63 6.71
C GLN A 531 -0.50 15.31 5.56
N SER A 532 -0.57 14.05 5.11
CA SER A 532 -1.50 13.62 4.08
C SER A 532 -2.96 13.71 4.55
N VAL A 533 -3.25 13.31 5.80
CA VAL A 533 -4.58 13.42 6.40
C VAL A 533 -5.04 14.88 6.46
N ALA A 534 -4.15 15.78 6.91
CA ALA A 534 -4.45 17.20 6.95
C ALA A 534 -4.68 17.80 5.55
N ALA A 535 -3.93 17.33 4.54
CA ALA A 535 -4.03 17.82 3.16
C ALA A 535 -5.28 17.31 2.43
N GLU A 536 -5.67 16.06 2.65
CA GLU A 536 -6.77 15.40 1.92
C GLU A 536 -8.08 15.32 2.74
N GLY A 537 -8.06 15.66 4.03
CA GLY A 537 -9.23 15.59 4.89
C GLY A 537 -9.65 14.15 5.21
N THR A 538 -8.72 13.21 5.21
CA THR A 538 -8.98 11.78 5.42
C THR A 538 -9.58 11.54 6.80
N GLN A 539 -10.71 10.85 6.86
CA GLN A 539 -11.41 10.54 8.11
C GLN A 539 -10.94 9.19 8.68
N VAL A 540 -11.21 8.95 9.95
CA VAL A 540 -11.04 7.62 10.56
C VAL A 540 -12.08 6.63 9.99
N LEU A 541 -11.82 5.34 10.10
CA LEU A 541 -12.78 4.30 9.73
C LEU A 541 -14.03 4.39 10.62
N PRO A 542 -15.25 4.32 10.02
CA PRO A 542 -16.50 4.41 10.78
C PRO A 542 -16.81 3.12 11.55
N GLY A 543 -17.61 3.25 12.63
CA GLY A 543 -18.13 2.09 13.38
C GLY A 543 -17.23 1.56 14.48
N LEU A 544 -16.15 2.27 14.84
CA LEU A 544 -15.17 1.86 15.86
C LEU A 544 -15.35 2.54 17.22
N GLY A 545 -16.37 3.40 17.37
CA GLY A 545 -16.76 3.99 18.64
C GLY A 545 -15.81 5.07 19.19
N PHE A 546 -15.11 5.80 18.32
CA PHE A 546 -14.21 6.89 18.70
C PHE A 546 -14.95 8.16 19.14
#